data_9b3656bef427fa574ff9357bf9f4caae
#
_entry.id   9b3656bef427fa574ff9357bf9f4caae
#
_cell.length_a   1.000
_cell.length_b   1.000
_cell.length_c   1.000
_cell.angle_alpha   90.00
_cell.angle_beta   90.00
_cell.angle_gamma   90.00
#
_symmetry.space_group_name_H-M   'P 1'
#
loop_
_entity.id
_entity.type
_entity.pdbx_description
1 polymer ?
#
loop_
_entity_poly.entity_id
_entity_poly.type
_entity_poly.pdbx_seq_one_letter_code
_entity_poly.pdbx_strand_id
1 'polypeptide(L)'
;MTDGQEYEVNMEKIVLGTLILKFSLPMIMVDQLNAICDTAQSKEVSFNDQLAGKIENEYALTQLLSDETKEIFLGFFKEYMKRANKGPMWIPVLDEVWYNDMVAGEYNPPHFHRTGTSDLGLSSVLMLKRPDTYGKEAARNDTPRNGYLNLIGAIQEPLAASMYQVDAQVGDFYIFPFTLLHSVNPFNGTDEIRRTLSWNCNLYKPGVFEKL
;
A
#
# COMPACT_ATOMS: atom_id res chain seq x y z
N MET A 1 -16.07 -12.86 -2.66
CA MET A 1 -16.42 -12.76 -1.22
C MET A 1 -17.80 -13.32 -1.04
N THR A 2 -18.03 -14.08 0.01
CA THR A 2 -19.33 -14.73 0.22
C THR A 2 -20.32 -13.73 0.81
N ASP A 3 -21.54 -13.78 0.31
CA ASP A 3 -22.68 -12.95 0.66
C ASP A 3 -22.87 -12.82 2.19
N GLY A 4 -22.87 -11.60 2.72
CA GLY A 4 -23.24 -11.30 4.10
C GLY A 4 -22.22 -11.58 5.21
N GLN A 5 -20.94 -11.83 4.89
CA GLN A 5 -19.93 -12.04 5.92
C GLN A 5 -19.44 -10.70 6.49
N GLU A 6 -19.73 -10.43 7.75
CA GLU A 6 -19.16 -9.29 8.49
C GLU A 6 -17.72 -9.62 8.93
N TYR A 7 -16.79 -8.70 8.69
CA TYR A 7 -15.41 -8.80 9.11
C TYR A 7 -15.11 -7.75 10.17
N GLU A 8 -14.41 -8.15 11.23
CA GLU A 8 -13.88 -7.21 12.22
C GLU A 8 -12.56 -6.63 11.69
N VAL A 9 -12.53 -5.29 11.53
CA VAL A 9 -11.34 -4.56 11.05
C VAL A 9 -10.86 -3.60 12.13
N ASN A 10 -9.64 -3.81 12.62
CA ASN A 10 -8.98 -2.91 13.56
C ASN A 10 -8.26 -1.79 12.81
N MET A 11 -8.40 -0.55 13.29
CA MET A 11 -7.78 0.64 12.72
C MET A 11 -6.91 1.36 13.73
N GLU A 12 -5.69 1.69 13.33
CA GLU A 12 -4.79 2.56 14.09
C GLU A 12 -4.55 3.87 13.31
N LYS A 13 -4.68 5.01 14.00
CA LYS A 13 -4.39 6.34 13.44
C LYS A 13 -2.98 6.76 13.83
N ILE A 14 -2.11 6.93 12.84
CA ILE A 14 -0.72 7.39 13.01
C ILE A 14 -0.57 8.74 12.31
N VAL A 15 -0.11 9.75 13.05
CA VAL A 15 0.03 11.12 12.52
C VAL A 15 1.48 11.56 12.61
N LEU A 16 2.08 11.89 11.47
CA LEU A 16 3.43 12.48 11.34
C LEU A 16 3.35 13.91 10.76
N GLY A 17 2.42 14.73 11.22
CA GLY A 17 2.02 15.92 10.47
C GLY A 17 1.21 15.57 9.21
N THR A 18 1.37 14.38 8.68
CA THR A 18 0.58 13.73 7.64
C THR A 18 -0.24 12.62 8.28
N LEU A 19 -1.53 12.55 7.94
CA LEU A 19 -2.37 11.45 8.40
C LEU A 19 -1.98 10.16 7.68
N ILE A 20 -1.75 9.11 8.45
CA ILE A 20 -1.60 7.74 7.98
C ILE A 20 -2.63 6.90 8.72
N LEU A 21 -3.39 6.08 8.01
CA LEU A 21 -4.26 5.09 8.63
C LEU A 21 -3.67 3.70 8.42
N LYS A 22 -3.74 2.88 9.47
CA LYS A 22 -3.46 1.46 9.43
C LYS A 22 -4.74 0.70 9.73
N PHE A 23 -5.05 -0.27 8.88
CA PHE A 23 -6.10 -1.26 9.10
C PHE A 23 -5.44 -2.64 9.22
N SER A 24 -6.07 -3.55 9.97
CA SER A 24 -5.67 -4.96 10.02
C SER A 24 -6.75 -5.79 9.35
N LEU A 25 -6.45 -6.34 8.19
CA LEU A 25 -7.42 -7.12 7.41
C LEU A 25 -7.46 -8.57 7.91
N PRO A 26 -8.64 -9.22 7.91
CA PRO A 26 -8.76 -10.61 8.28
C PRO A 26 -8.07 -11.52 7.25
N MET A 27 -7.50 -12.63 7.72
CA MET A 27 -6.73 -13.56 6.87
C MET A 27 -7.52 -14.09 5.68
N ILE A 28 -8.83 -14.26 5.81
CA ILE A 28 -9.67 -14.71 4.68
C ILE A 28 -9.61 -13.71 3.49
N MET A 29 -9.55 -12.41 3.75
CA MET A 29 -9.38 -11.42 2.67
C MET A 29 -7.97 -11.48 2.08
N VAL A 30 -6.96 -11.67 2.92
CA VAL A 30 -5.56 -11.84 2.49
C VAL A 30 -5.42 -13.06 1.57
N ASP A 31 -6.02 -14.20 1.93
CA ASP A 31 -5.96 -15.43 1.15
C ASP A 31 -6.67 -15.27 -0.21
N GLN A 32 -7.83 -14.60 -0.23
CA GLN A 32 -8.55 -14.30 -1.46
C GLN A 32 -7.74 -13.40 -2.40
N LEU A 33 -7.09 -12.36 -1.86
CA LEU A 33 -6.24 -11.46 -2.64
C LEU A 33 -4.99 -12.18 -3.15
N ASN A 34 -4.37 -13.04 -2.35
CA ASN A 34 -3.25 -13.87 -2.79
C ASN A 34 -3.63 -14.76 -3.98
N ALA A 35 -4.81 -15.39 -3.95
CA ALA A 35 -5.30 -16.22 -5.07
C ALA A 35 -5.49 -15.39 -6.36
N ILE A 36 -5.95 -14.13 -6.24
CA ILE A 36 -6.05 -13.22 -7.38
C ILE A 36 -4.65 -12.87 -7.92
N CYS A 37 -3.68 -12.55 -7.04
CA CYS A 37 -2.30 -12.29 -7.43
C CYS A 37 -1.67 -13.48 -8.16
N ASP A 38 -1.83 -14.69 -7.64
CA ASP A 38 -1.29 -15.90 -8.28
C ASP A 38 -1.93 -16.14 -9.68
N THR A 39 -3.20 -15.77 -9.86
CA THR A 39 -3.87 -15.79 -11.16
C THR A 39 -3.30 -14.74 -12.12
N ALA A 40 -3.00 -13.53 -11.63
CA ALA A 40 -2.41 -12.46 -12.44
C ALA A 40 -1.00 -12.80 -12.92
N GLN A 41 -0.19 -13.39 -12.06
CA GLN A 41 1.15 -13.86 -12.41
C GLN A 41 1.12 -14.85 -13.58
N SER A 42 0.15 -15.76 -13.58
CA SER A 42 0.00 -16.73 -14.68
C SER A 42 -0.38 -16.10 -16.03
N LYS A 43 -0.91 -14.86 -16.02
CA LYS A 43 -1.28 -14.10 -17.22
C LYS A 43 -0.22 -13.12 -17.70
N GLU A 44 0.90 -13.01 -16.98
CA GLU A 44 2.06 -12.15 -17.33
C GLU A 44 1.69 -10.67 -17.58
N VAL A 45 0.75 -10.11 -16.79
CA VAL A 45 0.36 -8.70 -16.91
C VAL A 45 1.37 -7.84 -16.16
N SER A 46 2.57 -7.68 -16.72
CA SER A 46 3.67 -6.91 -16.14
C SER A 46 3.29 -5.42 -15.95
N PHE A 47 3.77 -4.83 -14.86
CA PHE A 47 3.64 -3.41 -14.53
C PHE A 47 5.01 -2.72 -14.30
N ASN A 48 6.11 -3.43 -14.50
CA ASN A 48 7.48 -3.03 -14.17
C ASN A 48 7.90 -1.70 -14.79
N ASP A 49 7.44 -1.39 -16.01
CA ASP A 49 7.81 -0.16 -16.73
C ASP A 49 7.17 1.10 -16.13
N GLN A 50 6.24 0.94 -15.21
CA GLN A 50 5.47 2.04 -14.60
C GLN A 50 6.02 2.44 -13.22
N LEU A 51 6.87 1.60 -12.61
CA LEU A 51 7.25 1.73 -11.22
C LEU A 51 8.75 2.02 -11.04
N ALA A 52 9.08 2.68 -9.94
CA ALA A 52 10.47 2.95 -9.56
C ALA A 52 11.04 1.78 -8.75
N GLY A 53 12.29 1.43 -8.99
CA GLY A 53 12.99 0.48 -8.14
C GLY A 53 13.67 -0.65 -8.88
N LYS A 54 14.12 -1.63 -8.10
CA LYS A 54 14.66 -2.90 -8.60
C LYS A 54 13.74 -4.00 -8.08
N ILE A 55 12.59 -4.16 -8.70
CA ILE A 55 11.63 -5.23 -8.44
C ILE A 55 11.28 -5.83 -9.80
N GLU A 56 11.52 -7.12 -10.00
CA GLU A 56 11.32 -7.78 -11.29
C GLU A 56 9.88 -8.26 -11.48
N ASN A 57 9.19 -8.54 -10.39
CA ASN A 57 7.85 -9.13 -10.42
C ASN A 57 6.78 -8.16 -9.91
N GLU A 58 6.31 -7.29 -10.80
CA GLU A 58 5.25 -6.32 -10.56
C GLU A 58 4.13 -6.52 -11.59
N TYR A 59 2.89 -6.65 -11.11
CA TYR A 59 1.75 -7.04 -11.95
C TYR A 59 0.51 -6.20 -11.69
N ALA A 60 -0.13 -5.73 -12.76
CA ALA A 60 -1.38 -4.99 -12.68
C ALA A 60 -2.56 -5.89 -12.31
N LEU A 61 -3.43 -5.42 -11.40
CA LEU A 61 -4.61 -6.14 -10.95
C LEU A 61 -5.93 -5.43 -11.24
N THR A 62 -5.92 -4.17 -11.64
CA THR A 62 -7.11 -3.32 -11.77
C THR A 62 -8.26 -4.00 -12.52
N GLN A 63 -7.94 -4.76 -13.61
CA GLN A 63 -8.92 -5.45 -14.45
C GLN A 63 -9.32 -6.85 -13.92
N LEU A 64 -8.60 -7.39 -12.96
CA LEU A 64 -8.82 -8.73 -12.41
C LEU A 64 -9.65 -8.73 -11.13
N LEU A 65 -9.81 -7.57 -10.53
CA LEU A 65 -10.60 -7.41 -9.31
C LEU A 65 -12.09 -7.29 -9.63
N SER A 66 -12.92 -7.98 -8.85
CA SER A 66 -14.37 -7.80 -8.90
C SER A 66 -14.78 -6.40 -8.43
N ASP A 67 -15.92 -5.92 -8.90
CA ASP A 67 -16.47 -4.64 -8.46
C ASP A 67 -16.75 -4.63 -6.96
N GLU A 68 -17.19 -5.75 -6.39
CA GLU A 68 -17.37 -5.92 -4.95
C GLU A 68 -16.07 -5.69 -4.18
N THR A 69 -14.95 -6.28 -4.63
CA THR A 69 -13.64 -6.08 -4.02
C THR A 69 -13.23 -4.61 -4.11
N LYS A 70 -13.41 -3.97 -5.27
CA LYS A 70 -13.10 -2.54 -5.46
C LYS A 70 -13.91 -1.65 -4.52
N GLU A 71 -15.22 -1.92 -4.35
CA GLU A 71 -16.08 -1.16 -3.44
C GLU A 71 -15.68 -1.32 -1.97
N ILE A 72 -15.29 -2.52 -1.54
CA ILE A 72 -14.78 -2.74 -0.18
C ILE A 72 -13.54 -1.87 0.08
N PHE A 73 -12.58 -1.87 -0.86
CA PHE A 73 -11.36 -1.06 -0.71
C PHE A 73 -11.64 0.45 -0.81
N LEU A 74 -12.55 0.88 -1.68
CA LEU A 74 -13.03 2.26 -1.69
C LEU A 74 -13.64 2.69 -0.35
N GLY A 75 -14.26 1.77 0.38
CA GLY A 75 -14.73 1.99 1.74
C GLY A 75 -13.62 2.44 2.70
N PHE A 76 -12.42 1.84 2.62
CA PHE A 76 -11.27 2.24 3.42
C PHE A 76 -10.77 3.64 3.04
N PHE A 77 -10.74 4.00 1.76
CA PHE A 77 -10.38 5.34 1.31
C PHE A 77 -11.41 6.38 1.76
N LYS A 78 -12.71 6.06 1.72
CA LYS A 78 -13.79 6.90 2.27
C LYS A 78 -13.61 7.12 3.78
N GLU A 79 -13.23 6.09 4.53
CA GLU A 79 -12.94 6.21 5.96
C GLU A 79 -11.69 7.09 6.21
N TYR A 80 -10.65 6.98 5.38
CA TYR A 80 -9.50 7.89 5.44
C TYR A 80 -9.96 9.35 5.29
N MET A 81 -10.76 9.67 4.28
CA MET A 81 -11.28 11.03 4.05
C MET A 81 -12.11 11.54 5.22
N LYS A 82 -12.93 10.68 5.82
CA LYS A 82 -13.70 10.99 7.02
C LYS A 82 -12.77 11.34 8.20
N ARG A 83 -11.71 10.54 8.45
CA ARG A 83 -10.74 10.80 9.53
C ARG A 83 -9.88 12.03 9.27
N ALA A 84 -9.64 12.37 8.02
CA ALA A 84 -8.98 13.61 7.62
C ALA A 84 -9.90 14.85 7.74
N ASN A 85 -11.18 14.69 8.14
CA ASN A 85 -12.21 15.73 8.14
C ASN A 85 -12.44 16.36 6.75
N LYS A 86 -12.32 15.57 5.68
CA LYS A 86 -12.47 15.99 4.28
C LYS A 86 -13.55 15.23 3.51
N GLY A 87 -14.22 14.25 4.15
CA GLY A 87 -15.15 13.33 3.51
C GLY A 87 -16.16 13.95 2.56
N PRO A 88 -16.94 14.98 2.99
CA PRO A 88 -17.97 15.56 2.11
C PRO A 88 -17.41 16.39 0.95
N MET A 89 -16.14 16.77 1.00
CA MET A 89 -15.50 17.68 0.03
C MET A 89 -14.83 16.95 -1.14
N TRP A 90 -14.64 15.63 -1.03
CA TRP A 90 -13.83 14.85 -1.98
C TRP A 90 -14.41 13.46 -2.19
N ILE A 91 -14.46 13.04 -3.44
CA ILE A 91 -14.92 11.71 -3.86
C ILE A 91 -13.66 10.91 -4.21
N PRO A 92 -13.37 9.81 -3.51
CA PRO A 92 -12.30 8.89 -3.87
C PRO A 92 -12.73 8.03 -5.07
N VAL A 93 -11.87 7.98 -6.07
CA VAL A 93 -12.06 7.17 -7.28
C VAL A 93 -10.81 6.30 -7.45
N LEU A 94 -11.01 4.99 -7.54
CA LEU A 94 -9.95 4.05 -7.76
C LEU A 94 -9.26 4.34 -9.11
N ASP A 95 -7.94 4.39 -9.11
CA ASP A 95 -7.12 4.60 -10.29
C ASP A 95 -6.44 3.28 -10.69
N GLU A 96 -5.39 2.89 -9.98
CA GLU A 96 -4.57 1.73 -10.30
C GLU A 96 -4.44 0.80 -9.11
N VAL A 97 -4.38 -0.51 -9.41
CA VAL A 97 -4.07 -1.57 -8.44
C VAL A 97 -3.02 -2.48 -9.02
N TRP A 98 -1.97 -2.73 -8.27
CA TRP A 98 -0.90 -3.66 -8.62
C TRP A 98 -0.36 -4.37 -7.38
N TYR A 99 0.38 -5.45 -7.61
CA TYR A 99 1.13 -6.09 -6.54
C TYR A 99 2.58 -6.31 -6.93
N ASN A 100 3.43 -6.39 -5.93
CA ASN A 100 4.86 -6.61 -6.06
C ASN A 100 5.23 -7.89 -5.32
N ASP A 101 5.93 -8.81 -6.00
CA ASP A 101 6.60 -9.95 -5.41
C ASP A 101 8.10 -9.67 -5.34
N MET A 102 8.52 -9.04 -4.25
CA MET A 102 9.89 -8.64 -4.02
C MET A 102 10.71 -9.81 -3.46
N VAL A 103 11.88 -10.06 -4.03
CA VAL A 103 12.84 -11.07 -3.59
C VAL A 103 14.07 -10.45 -2.91
N ALA A 104 14.91 -11.28 -2.30
CA ALA A 104 16.12 -10.82 -1.62
C ALA A 104 17.02 -9.99 -2.54
N GLY A 105 17.51 -8.85 -2.04
CA GLY A 105 18.35 -7.90 -2.78
C GLY A 105 17.58 -6.89 -3.62
N GLU A 106 16.28 -7.04 -3.78
CA GLU A 106 15.42 -6.04 -4.40
C GLU A 106 15.01 -4.95 -3.41
N TYR A 107 14.63 -3.79 -3.93
CA TYR A 107 14.23 -2.64 -3.13
C TYR A 107 13.36 -1.68 -3.94
N ASN A 108 12.61 -0.84 -3.23
CA ASN A 108 11.90 0.28 -3.83
C ASN A 108 12.51 1.59 -3.27
N PRO A 109 13.15 2.45 -4.12
CA PRO A 109 13.79 3.68 -3.65
C PRO A 109 12.74 4.68 -3.13
N PRO A 110 13.17 5.76 -2.45
CA PRO A 110 12.26 6.85 -2.09
C PRO A 110 11.56 7.41 -3.33
N HIS A 111 10.24 7.31 -3.37
CA HIS A 111 9.38 7.78 -4.44
C HIS A 111 8.04 8.25 -3.88
N PHE A 112 7.24 8.87 -4.72
CA PHE A 112 5.85 9.23 -4.44
C PHE A 112 5.03 8.95 -5.70
N HIS A 113 3.72 8.86 -5.55
CA HIS A 113 2.82 8.70 -6.69
C HIS A 113 2.23 10.04 -7.10
N ARG A 114 1.99 10.20 -8.40
CA ARG A 114 1.26 11.32 -8.96
C ARG A 114 0.54 10.82 -10.21
N THR A 115 -0.75 10.96 -10.22
CA THR A 115 -1.53 10.65 -11.42
C THR A 115 -1.63 11.90 -12.29
N GLY A 116 -1.78 11.72 -13.60
CA GLY A 116 -1.94 12.85 -14.54
C GLY A 116 -3.32 13.51 -14.46
N THR A 117 -4.26 12.93 -13.68
CA THR A 117 -5.68 13.30 -13.70
C THR A 117 -6.17 14.04 -12.46
N SER A 118 -5.43 13.97 -11.34
CA SER A 118 -5.76 14.71 -10.12
C SER A 118 -4.50 15.18 -9.40
N ASP A 119 -4.55 16.37 -8.80
CA ASP A 119 -3.49 16.91 -7.95
C ASP A 119 -3.54 16.33 -6.52
N LEU A 120 -4.61 15.65 -6.16
CA LEU A 120 -4.81 15.03 -4.84
C LEU A 120 -5.20 13.58 -5.00
N GLY A 121 -4.62 12.75 -4.16
CA GLY A 121 -4.92 11.34 -4.11
C GLY A 121 -4.36 10.65 -2.88
N LEU A 122 -4.70 9.39 -2.77
CA LEU A 122 -4.25 8.49 -1.73
C LEU A 122 -3.54 7.32 -2.38
N SER A 123 -2.50 6.84 -1.72
CA SER A 123 -1.82 5.59 -2.02
C SER A 123 -1.93 4.66 -0.83
N SER A 124 -1.68 3.38 -1.06
CA SER A 124 -1.75 2.40 0.00
C SER A 124 -0.80 1.23 -0.23
N VAL A 125 -0.50 0.53 0.86
CA VAL A 125 0.30 -0.71 0.84
C VAL A 125 -0.35 -1.71 1.78
N LEU A 126 -0.71 -2.89 1.26
CA LEU A 126 -1.20 -4.04 2.02
C LEU A 126 -0.15 -5.16 1.96
N MET A 127 0.26 -5.67 3.12
CA MET A 127 1.15 -6.83 3.20
C MET A 127 0.36 -8.12 3.02
N LEU A 128 0.65 -8.88 1.95
CA LEU A 128 0.00 -10.15 1.63
C LEU A 128 0.85 -11.38 1.97
N LYS A 129 2.18 -11.31 1.72
CA LYS A 129 3.14 -12.34 2.15
C LYS A 129 4.36 -11.66 2.74
N ARG A 130 4.87 -12.23 3.81
CA ARG A 130 6.05 -11.74 4.51
C ARG A 130 7.00 -12.89 4.77
N PRO A 131 8.29 -12.79 4.41
CA PRO A 131 9.29 -13.77 4.82
C PRO A 131 9.35 -13.93 6.34
N ASP A 132 9.63 -15.14 6.80
CA ASP A 132 9.83 -15.42 8.22
C ASP A 132 11.00 -14.61 8.78
N THR A 133 12.00 -14.33 7.95
CA THR A 133 13.13 -13.47 8.28
C THR A 133 13.47 -12.53 7.11
N TYR A 134 13.87 -11.32 7.45
CA TYR A 134 14.44 -10.37 6.49
C TYR A 134 15.98 -10.39 6.49
N GLY A 135 16.61 -11.37 7.19
CA GLY A 135 18.05 -11.51 7.26
C GLY A 135 18.73 -10.51 8.18
N LYS A 136 20.04 -10.35 8.01
CA LYS A 136 20.89 -9.55 8.90
C LYS A 136 21.41 -8.31 8.20
N GLU A 137 21.49 -7.21 8.95
CA GLU A 137 22.25 -6.03 8.57
C GLU A 137 23.67 -6.08 9.17
N ALA A 138 24.68 -5.70 8.39
CA ALA A 138 26.07 -5.72 8.85
C ALA A 138 26.33 -4.77 10.01
N ALA A 139 25.64 -3.61 10.04
CA ALA A 139 25.88 -2.54 11.02
C ALA A 139 24.81 -2.45 12.13
N ARG A 140 23.68 -3.18 12.00
CA ARG A 140 22.54 -3.10 12.94
C ARG A 140 21.96 -4.50 13.22
N ASN A 141 22.79 -5.36 13.82
CA ASN A 141 22.38 -6.72 14.10
C ASN A 141 21.28 -6.86 15.16
N ASP A 142 21.14 -5.86 16.03
CA ASP A 142 20.17 -5.81 17.14
C ASP A 142 18.83 -5.17 16.74
N THR A 143 18.84 -4.31 15.72
CA THR A 143 17.65 -3.59 15.24
C THR A 143 17.61 -3.52 13.71
N PRO A 144 17.54 -4.66 13.00
CA PRO A 144 17.54 -4.68 11.55
C PRO A 144 16.30 -3.96 10.99
N ARG A 145 16.48 -3.27 9.85
CA ARG A 145 15.41 -2.57 9.11
C ARG A 145 15.21 -3.13 7.71
N ASN A 146 15.78 -4.29 7.42
CA ASN A 146 15.59 -4.99 6.16
C ASN A 146 14.09 -5.23 5.89
N GLY A 147 13.66 -5.07 4.64
CA GLY A 147 12.28 -5.30 4.21
C GLY A 147 11.25 -4.29 4.74
N TYR A 148 11.66 -3.31 5.55
CA TYR A 148 10.73 -2.32 6.14
C TYR A 148 10.22 -1.34 5.09
N LEU A 149 8.95 -0.99 5.25
CA LEU A 149 8.35 0.15 4.58
C LEU A 149 8.71 1.42 5.35
N ASN A 150 9.28 2.41 4.67
CA ASN A 150 9.58 3.71 5.23
C ASN A 150 8.58 4.74 4.69
N LEU A 151 7.88 5.42 5.59
CA LEU A 151 7.02 6.56 5.28
C LEU A 151 7.75 7.81 5.75
N ILE A 152 8.07 8.71 4.82
CA ILE A 152 9.03 9.81 5.03
C ILE A 152 8.27 11.13 5.03
N GLY A 153 8.14 11.75 6.20
CA GLY A 153 7.51 13.05 6.38
C GLY A 153 8.47 14.20 6.07
N ALA A 154 7.90 15.36 5.69
CA ALA A 154 8.67 16.54 5.35
C ALA A 154 9.10 17.39 6.56
N ILE A 155 8.58 17.12 7.75
CA ILE A 155 8.84 17.94 8.94
C ILE A 155 10.12 17.47 9.61
N GLN A 156 11.12 18.37 9.68
CA GLN A 156 12.36 18.17 10.42
C GLN A 156 12.37 19.14 11.61
N GLU A 157 11.63 18.80 12.65
CA GLU A 157 11.61 19.53 13.91
C GLU A 157 12.39 18.74 14.98
N PRO A 158 13.09 19.41 15.90
CA PRO A 158 13.61 18.75 17.09
C PRO A 158 12.44 18.04 17.82
N LEU A 159 12.59 16.77 18.12
CA LEU A 159 11.57 15.93 18.76
C LEU A 159 10.39 15.50 17.86
N ALA A 160 10.39 15.82 16.56
CA ALA A 160 9.45 15.29 15.61
C ALA A 160 9.96 14.01 14.93
N ALA A 161 9.09 13.04 14.73
CA ALA A 161 9.41 11.87 13.91
C ALA A 161 9.22 12.25 12.44
N SER A 162 10.32 12.43 11.69
CA SER A 162 10.30 12.70 10.24
C SER A 162 10.18 11.43 9.39
N MET A 163 10.34 10.26 10.00
CA MET A 163 10.24 8.97 9.33
C MET A 163 9.51 7.97 10.22
N TYR A 164 8.55 7.27 9.64
CA TYR A 164 7.90 6.14 10.27
C TYR A 164 8.32 4.86 9.55
N GLN A 165 9.07 4.00 10.23
CA GLN A 165 9.57 2.74 9.71
C GLN A 165 8.67 1.61 10.17
N VAL A 166 8.16 0.86 9.22
CA VAL A 166 7.12 -0.14 9.44
C VAL A 166 7.66 -1.54 9.20
N ASP A 167 7.65 -2.38 10.24
CA ASP A 167 7.72 -3.84 10.10
C ASP A 167 6.30 -4.37 9.86
N ALA A 168 5.83 -4.25 8.62
CA ALA A 168 4.46 -4.61 8.27
C ALA A 168 4.24 -6.12 8.42
N GLN A 169 3.17 -6.49 9.11
CA GLN A 169 2.73 -7.88 9.27
C GLN A 169 1.70 -8.21 8.19
N VAL A 170 1.53 -9.52 7.90
CA VAL A 170 0.51 -9.98 6.95
C VAL A 170 -0.88 -9.50 7.38
N GLY A 171 -1.60 -8.87 6.48
CA GLY A 171 -2.89 -8.22 6.73
C GLY A 171 -2.79 -6.74 7.10
N ASP A 172 -1.60 -6.19 7.39
CA ASP A 172 -1.43 -4.76 7.64
C ASP A 172 -1.66 -3.95 6.37
N PHE A 173 -2.63 -3.04 6.41
CA PHE A 173 -3.02 -2.19 5.30
C PHE A 173 -2.86 -0.72 5.67
N TYR A 174 -1.92 -0.03 5.05
CA TYR A 174 -1.60 1.37 5.27
C TYR A 174 -2.14 2.23 4.14
N ILE A 175 -2.80 3.35 4.50
CA ILE A 175 -3.28 4.38 3.56
C ILE A 175 -2.67 5.72 3.94
N PHE A 176 -2.16 6.45 2.96
CA PHE A 176 -1.49 7.74 3.11
C PHE A 176 -1.67 8.60 1.85
N PRO A 177 -1.40 9.93 1.90
CA PRO A 177 -1.40 10.78 0.70
C PRO A 177 -0.42 10.25 -0.34
N PHE A 178 -0.82 10.18 -1.60
CA PHE A 178 0.03 9.65 -2.68
C PHE A 178 1.33 10.47 -2.90
N THR A 179 1.36 11.73 -2.43
CA THR A 179 2.55 12.60 -2.45
C THR A 179 3.53 12.34 -1.31
N LEU A 180 3.18 11.47 -0.33
CA LEU A 180 4.09 11.12 0.74
C LEU A 180 5.24 10.27 0.19
N LEU A 181 6.48 10.73 0.39
CA LEU A 181 7.67 9.93 0.06
C LEU A 181 7.65 8.63 0.85
N HIS A 182 7.90 7.54 0.15
CA HIS A 182 8.00 6.23 0.77
C HIS A 182 9.00 5.35 0.02
N SER A 183 9.53 4.35 0.72
CA SER A 183 10.50 3.40 0.17
C SER A 183 10.37 2.04 0.85
N VAL A 184 10.93 1.00 0.23
CA VAL A 184 11.08 -0.32 0.85
C VAL A 184 12.54 -0.70 0.85
N ASN A 185 13.06 -1.01 2.04
CA ASN A 185 14.44 -1.48 2.20
C ASN A 185 14.61 -2.86 1.57
N PRO A 186 15.78 -3.18 1.00
CA PRO A 186 16.10 -4.53 0.60
C PRO A 186 16.13 -5.47 1.81
N PHE A 187 16.04 -6.77 1.55
CA PHE A 187 16.24 -7.83 2.55
C PHE A 187 17.16 -8.92 1.98
N ASN A 188 17.58 -9.86 2.80
CA ASN A 188 18.52 -10.92 2.43
C ASN A 188 18.29 -12.19 3.27
N GLY A 189 19.04 -13.26 2.93
CA GLY A 189 19.11 -14.46 3.76
C GLY A 189 17.86 -15.34 3.71
N THR A 190 17.02 -15.18 2.69
CA THR A 190 15.85 -16.00 2.45
C THR A 190 15.53 -16.04 0.96
N ASP A 191 14.91 -17.13 0.50
CA ASP A 191 14.35 -17.29 -0.84
C ASP A 191 12.83 -17.01 -0.87
N GLU A 192 12.24 -16.66 0.29
CA GLU A 192 10.84 -16.33 0.39
C GLU A 192 10.55 -14.95 -0.20
N ILE A 193 9.35 -14.79 -0.75
CA ILE A 193 8.90 -13.53 -1.34
C ILE A 193 8.22 -12.63 -0.30
N ARG A 194 8.40 -11.32 -0.48
CA ARG A 194 7.63 -10.28 0.19
C ARG A 194 6.60 -9.74 -0.80
N ARG A 195 5.33 -10.15 -0.64
CA ARG A 195 4.23 -9.67 -1.49
C ARG A 195 3.49 -8.51 -0.86
N THR A 196 3.37 -7.42 -1.62
CA THR A 196 2.50 -6.29 -1.26
C THR A 196 1.55 -5.96 -2.39
N LEU A 197 0.32 -5.58 -2.01
CA LEU A 197 -0.69 -5.05 -2.90
C LEU A 197 -0.81 -3.54 -2.68
N SER A 198 -0.77 -2.77 -3.74
CA SER A 198 -0.87 -1.31 -3.73
C SER A 198 -2.09 -0.84 -4.50
N TRP A 199 -2.73 0.21 -3.97
CA TRP A 199 -3.88 0.87 -4.57
C TRP A 199 -3.63 2.37 -4.62
N ASN A 200 -3.81 2.97 -5.80
CA ASN A 200 -3.90 4.40 -5.95
C ASN A 200 -5.35 4.84 -6.13
N CYS A 201 -5.68 5.96 -5.53
CA CYS A 201 -7.01 6.52 -5.54
C CYS A 201 -6.91 8.04 -5.78
N ASN A 202 -7.55 8.52 -6.83
CA ASN A 202 -7.69 9.94 -7.11
C ASN A 202 -8.81 10.55 -6.27
N LEU A 203 -8.65 11.81 -5.88
CA LEU A 203 -9.64 12.56 -5.13
C LEU A 203 -10.21 13.68 -5.99
N TYR A 204 -11.52 13.68 -6.22
CA TYR A 204 -12.21 14.71 -7.01
C TYR A 204 -13.21 15.49 -6.15
N LYS A 205 -13.36 16.77 -6.46
CA LYS A 205 -14.46 17.55 -5.87
C LYS A 205 -15.80 17.10 -6.46
N PRO A 206 -16.88 17.10 -5.66
CA PRO A 206 -18.23 16.94 -6.19
C PRO A 206 -18.47 17.91 -7.36
N GLY A 207 -19.07 17.45 -8.44
CA GLY A 207 -19.34 18.23 -9.66
C GLY A 207 -18.17 18.29 -10.67
N VAL A 208 -16.96 17.86 -10.33
CA VAL A 208 -15.86 17.64 -11.28
C VAL A 208 -15.92 16.22 -11.84
N PHE A 209 -16.20 15.26 -10.99
CA PHE A 209 -16.32 13.85 -11.36
C PHE A 209 -17.47 13.56 -12.34
N GLU A 210 -18.57 14.33 -12.28
CA GLU A 210 -19.72 14.18 -13.18
C GLU A 210 -19.41 14.60 -14.64
N LYS A 211 -18.21 15.13 -14.90
CA LYS A 211 -17.76 15.62 -16.22
C LYS A 211 -16.63 14.78 -16.82
N LEU A 212 -16.18 13.73 -16.12
CA LEU A 212 -15.19 12.74 -16.58
C LEU A 212 -15.90 11.48 -17.13
#